data_4081d8929169416049b48d34106b1af2
#
_entry.id   4081d8929169416049b48d34106b1af2
#
_cell.length_a   1.000
_cell.length_b   1.000
_cell.length_c   1.000
_cell.angle_alpha   90.00
_cell.angle_beta   90.00
_cell.angle_gamma   90.00
#
_symmetry.space_group_name_H-M   'P 1'
#
loop_
_entity.id
_entity.type
_entity.pdbx_description
1 polymer ?
#
loop_
_entity_poly.entity_id
_entity_poly.type
_entity_poly.pdbx_seq_one_letter_code
_entity_poly.pdbx_strand_id
1 'polypeptide(L)'
;SDLTEGRIYRELGDALSGMVESFSFTSLAERILSAEGGAAVQTLSDAGRAVLVRRALEELQDHVHYYYRHRRSAAFCQMAAQTIDELKSAGLSGAQLAELAPDCGPESGKLSELALIFQGYETLLAGTGMDPADRLELAADRLEAALARGELPDFLREREVFIDEFDTFNAPKKRLMGAMLAALPTVTVALCDDGAPMVPGDMGLFSGAKQVAAQLRQLARKNGADAAVPELLRRDLRHKDAPGLAAVTELLETGTCEVPPAAPEVRLFAAASREEEARCTAAAIRRLMRQGVRCGKMAVVCRNIPDYRAAIRYEFRMADIPLYCDEPTTPEFSAPATAVRALLALVRGADMTENLTILAKTGLCALTEPQVCALENYAYTWSPNAAAWRTKFEKSPKGFGENELSDEDAKTLEDAETARQLLVTAVDELRSKEIGRASCRER
;
A
#
# COMPACT_ATOMS: atom_id res chain seq x y z
N SER A 1 5.58 0.18 -15.33
CA SER A 1 6.47 1.29 -15.75
C SER A 1 7.85 0.78 -16.15
N ASP A 2 8.77 0.44 -15.23
CA ASP A 2 10.15 0.03 -15.58
C ASP A 2 10.22 -1.21 -16.49
N LEU A 3 9.33 -2.18 -16.27
CA LEU A 3 9.24 -3.37 -17.12
C LEU A 3 8.71 -3.03 -18.51
N THR A 4 7.72 -2.16 -18.61
CA THR A 4 7.13 -1.70 -19.87
C THR A 4 8.13 -0.88 -20.65
N GLU A 5 8.80 0.08 -20.01
CA GLU A 5 9.87 0.87 -20.61
C GLU A 5 11.03 0.00 -21.08
N GLY A 6 11.46 -0.95 -20.27
CA GLY A 6 12.50 -1.91 -20.65
C GLY A 6 12.10 -2.82 -21.81
N ARG A 7 10.81 -3.12 -22.03
CA ARG A 7 10.31 -3.82 -23.22
C ARG A 7 10.32 -2.91 -24.44
N ILE A 8 9.77 -1.71 -24.32
CA ILE A 8 9.75 -0.70 -25.37
C ILE A 8 11.19 -0.46 -25.88
N TYR A 9 12.14 -0.25 -24.98
CA TYR A 9 13.54 -0.06 -25.31
C TYR A 9 14.14 -1.25 -26.08
N ARG A 10 13.84 -2.48 -25.65
CA ARG A 10 14.35 -3.71 -26.32
C ARG A 10 13.75 -3.94 -27.70
N GLU A 11 12.48 -3.61 -27.88
CA GLU A 11 11.76 -3.84 -29.15
C GLU A 11 12.02 -2.72 -30.18
N LEU A 12 12.08 -1.47 -29.73
CA LEU A 12 12.21 -0.30 -30.60
C LEU A 12 13.66 0.18 -30.77
N GLY A 13 14.56 -0.18 -29.86
CA GLY A 13 15.94 0.29 -29.82
C GLY A 13 16.09 1.75 -29.44
N ASP A 14 17.33 2.24 -29.37
CA ASP A 14 17.68 3.60 -28.89
C ASP A 14 17.01 4.73 -29.69
N ALA A 15 16.87 4.56 -30.99
CA ALA A 15 16.39 5.61 -31.88
C ALA A 15 14.89 5.91 -31.72
N LEU A 16 14.08 4.92 -31.46
CA LEU A 16 12.61 5.05 -31.39
C LEU A 16 12.08 5.06 -29.95
N SER A 17 12.82 4.53 -28.99
CA SER A 17 12.39 4.50 -27.58
C SER A 17 12.19 5.91 -27.01
N GLY A 18 12.95 6.90 -27.45
CA GLY A 18 12.79 8.31 -27.06
C GLY A 18 11.52 8.99 -27.58
N MET A 19 10.78 8.34 -28.51
CA MET A 19 9.51 8.83 -29.02
C MET A 19 8.31 8.33 -28.22
N VAL A 20 8.52 7.39 -27.29
CA VAL A 20 7.47 6.76 -26.48
C VAL A 20 7.73 7.10 -25.02
N GLU A 21 6.70 7.64 -24.37
CA GLU A 21 6.70 7.88 -22.93
C GLU A 21 5.67 6.92 -22.28
N SER A 22 6.03 6.28 -21.17
CA SER A 22 5.16 5.35 -20.43
C SER A 22 4.71 5.97 -19.12
N PHE A 23 3.40 5.98 -18.88
CA PHE A 23 2.80 6.57 -17.69
C PHE A 23 1.85 5.59 -17.00
N SER A 24 1.83 5.61 -15.67
CA SER A 24 0.64 5.22 -14.92
C SER A 24 -0.36 6.38 -14.92
N PHE A 25 -1.63 6.14 -14.57
CA PHE A 25 -2.58 7.25 -14.43
C PHE A 25 -2.12 8.32 -13.43
N THR A 26 -1.47 7.89 -12.35
CA THR A 26 -0.91 8.83 -11.36
C THR A 26 0.23 9.66 -11.94
N SER A 27 1.19 9.04 -12.63
CA SER A 27 2.30 9.78 -13.24
C SER A 27 1.85 10.65 -14.42
N LEU A 28 0.81 10.25 -15.14
CA LEU A 28 0.18 11.10 -16.16
C LEU A 28 -0.47 12.34 -15.54
N ALA A 29 -1.22 12.16 -14.43
CA ALA A 29 -1.79 13.28 -13.70
C ALA A 29 -0.70 14.26 -13.22
N GLU A 30 0.40 13.77 -12.66
CA GLU A 30 1.55 14.60 -12.28
C GLU A 30 2.14 15.36 -13.46
N ARG A 31 2.23 14.72 -14.62
CA ARG A 31 2.72 15.35 -15.84
C ARG A 31 1.81 16.47 -16.32
N ILE A 32 0.48 16.25 -16.30
CA ILE A 32 -0.53 17.27 -16.62
C ILE A 32 -0.45 18.44 -15.64
N LEU A 33 -0.43 18.16 -14.32
CA LEU A 33 -0.34 19.19 -13.29
C LEU A 33 0.96 19.98 -13.33
N SER A 34 2.05 19.37 -13.78
CA SER A 34 3.33 20.06 -13.99
C SER A 34 3.28 21.01 -15.18
N ALA A 35 2.51 20.66 -16.22
CA ALA A 35 2.36 21.49 -17.42
C ALA A 35 1.32 22.61 -17.22
N GLU A 36 0.17 22.30 -16.63
CA GLU A 36 -1.00 23.19 -16.53
C GLU A 36 -1.16 23.85 -15.14
N GLY A 37 -0.27 23.55 -14.22
CA GLY A 37 -0.31 24.06 -12.85
C GLY A 37 -1.10 23.16 -11.89
N GLY A 38 -0.68 23.19 -10.60
CA GLY A 38 -1.24 22.36 -9.54
C GLY A 38 -0.26 21.33 -8.96
N ALA A 39 0.93 21.15 -9.56
CA ALA A 39 1.94 20.22 -9.08
C ALA A 39 2.43 20.53 -7.64
N ALA A 40 2.40 21.80 -7.24
CA ALA A 40 2.85 22.24 -5.91
C ALA A 40 1.91 21.85 -4.77
N VAL A 41 0.68 21.38 -5.06
CA VAL A 41 -0.27 20.98 -4.01
C VAL A 41 0.24 19.70 -3.36
N GLN A 42 0.44 19.75 -2.04
CA GLN A 42 0.98 18.64 -1.27
C GLN A 42 -0.06 17.54 -1.09
N THR A 43 0.30 16.32 -1.45
CA THR A 43 -0.55 15.14 -1.21
C THR A 43 -0.34 14.62 0.21
N LEU A 44 -1.43 14.35 0.90
CA LEU A 44 -1.39 13.81 2.26
C LEU A 44 -0.97 12.33 2.25
N SER A 45 -0.15 11.96 3.24
CA SER A 45 0.15 10.56 3.53
C SER A 45 -1.04 9.87 4.20
N ASP A 46 -1.05 8.53 4.23
CA ASP A 46 -2.08 7.74 4.93
C ASP A 46 -2.19 8.13 6.41
N ALA A 47 -1.06 8.38 7.06
CA ALA A 47 -1.04 8.86 8.44
C ALA A 47 -1.67 10.26 8.58
N GLY A 48 -1.39 11.17 7.65
CA GLY A 48 -2.00 12.50 7.61
C GLY A 48 -3.51 12.43 7.43
N ARG A 49 -3.99 11.57 6.53
CA ARG A 49 -5.43 11.33 6.30
C ARG A 49 -6.11 10.77 7.57
N ALA A 50 -5.50 9.79 8.23
CA ALA A 50 -6.02 9.24 9.48
C ALA A 50 -6.09 10.29 10.61
N VAL A 51 -5.14 11.23 10.66
CA VAL A 51 -5.17 12.37 11.60
C VAL A 51 -6.33 13.31 11.29
N LEU A 52 -6.61 13.61 10.01
CA LEU A 52 -7.76 14.46 9.63
C LEU A 52 -9.09 13.77 9.97
N VAL A 53 -9.23 12.46 9.72
CA VAL A 53 -10.43 11.69 10.15
C VAL A 53 -10.61 11.78 11.67
N ARG A 54 -9.54 11.62 12.43
CA ARG A 54 -9.61 11.77 13.89
C ARG A 54 -10.08 13.15 14.32
N ARG A 55 -9.54 14.17 13.67
CA ARG A 55 -9.93 15.56 13.94
C ARG A 55 -11.39 15.83 13.57
N ALA A 56 -11.86 15.34 12.43
CA ALA A 56 -13.26 15.40 12.05
C ALA A 56 -14.18 14.74 13.09
N LEU A 57 -13.80 13.58 13.61
CA LEU A 57 -14.52 12.89 14.69
C LEU A 57 -14.53 13.68 16.01
N GLU A 58 -13.45 14.38 16.33
CA GLU A 58 -13.37 15.24 17.53
C GLU A 58 -14.25 16.50 17.39
N GLU A 59 -14.34 17.07 16.18
CA GLU A 59 -15.19 18.24 15.89
C GLU A 59 -16.70 17.87 15.82
N LEU A 60 -17.01 16.63 15.37
CA LEU A 60 -18.38 16.13 15.21
C LEU A 60 -18.92 15.36 16.44
N GLN A 61 -18.29 15.48 17.60
CA GLN A 61 -18.58 14.67 18.79
C GLN A 61 -20.07 14.59 19.19
N ASP A 62 -20.84 15.65 18.95
CA ASP A 62 -22.26 15.74 19.34
C ASP A 62 -23.21 15.14 18.27
N HIS A 63 -22.68 14.79 17.10
CA HIS A 63 -23.45 14.30 15.94
C HIS A 63 -23.12 12.87 15.54
N VAL A 64 -22.05 12.28 16.11
CA VAL A 64 -21.58 10.93 15.80
C VAL A 64 -21.65 10.05 17.05
N HIS A 65 -22.50 9.03 17.03
CA HIS A 65 -22.76 8.15 18.17
C HIS A 65 -22.16 6.74 17.99
N TYR A 66 -22.31 6.13 16.81
CA TYR A 66 -21.76 4.81 16.50
C TYR A 66 -20.24 4.79 16.49
N TYR A 67 -19.63 5.76 15.80
CA TYR A 67 -18.19 5.77 15.59
C TYR A 67 -17.43 6.57 16.65
N TYR A 68 -18.08 7.37 17.46
CA TYR A 68 -17.43 8.24 18.46
C TYR A 68 -16.55 7.47 19.46
N ARG A 69 -16.95 6.27 19.85
CA ARG A 69 -16.15 5.41 20.75
C ARG A 69 -14.77 5.07 20.19
N HIS A 70 -14.64 5.01 18.88
CA HIS A 70 -13.44 4.60 18.18
C HIS A 70 -12.54 5.78 17.78
N ARG A 71 -12.91 7.02 18.07
CA ARG A 71 -12.20 8.23 17.66
C ARG A 71 -10.72 8.28 18.05
N ARG A 72 -10.32 7.58 19.12
CA ARG A 72 -8.94 7.48 19.59
C ARG A 72 -8.18 6.27 19.02
N SER A 73 -8.85 5.39 18.32
CA SER A 73 -8.24 4.22 17.69
C SER A 73 -7.59 4.61 16.38
N ALA A 74 -6.27 4.50 16.30
CA ALA A 74 -5.53 4.75 15.06
C ALA A 74 -5.98 3.82 13.93
N ALA A 75 -6.22 2.54 14.25
CA ALA A 75 -6.70 1.54 13.28
C ALA A 75 -8.08 1.92 12.71
N PHE A 76 -8.99 2.41 13.55
CA PHE A 76 -10.30 2.88 13.08
C PHE A 76 -10.16 4.10 12.17
N CYS A 77 -9.35 5.09 12.55
CA CYS A 77 -9.15 6.28 11.73
C CYS A 77 -8.52 5.94 10.36
N GLN A 78 -7.59 4.97 10.33
CA GLN A 78 -7.01 4.46 9.08
C GLN A 78 -8.07 3.76 8.23
N MET A 79 -8.88 2.87 8.83
CA MET A 79 -9.96 2.16 8.13
C MET A 79 -10.99 3.16 7.57
N ALA A 80 -11.40 4.16 8.35
CA ALA A 80 -12.33 5.19 7.87
C ALA A 80 -11.74 6.01 6.72
N ALA A 81 -10.44 6.37 6.79
CA ALA A 81 -9.75 7.04 5.70
C ALA A 81 -9.71 6.18 4.42
N GLN A 82 -9.49 4.86 4.55
CA GLN A 82 -9.56 3.93 3.42
C GLN A 82 -10.98 3.83 2.85
N THR A 83 -12.01 3.76 3.69
CA THR A 83 -13.41 3.74 3.24
C THR A 83 -13.77 5.02 2.48
N ILE A 84 -13.32 6.19 2.95
CA ILE A 84 -13.48 7.45 2.24
C ILE A 84 -12.79 7.39 0.86
N ASP A 85 -11.60 6.82 0.79
CA ASP A 85 -10.85 6.65 -0.47
C ASP A 85 -11.60 5.74 -1.46
N GLU A 86 -12.21 4.66 -0.97
CA GLU A 86 -13.05 3.77 -1.77
C GLU A 86 -14.31 4.50 -2.30
N LEU A 87 -14.96 5.30 -1.46
CA LEU A 87 -16.12 6.11 -1.86
C LEU A 87 -15.74 7.16 -2.91
N LYS A 88 -14.64 7.89 -2.72
CA LYS A 88 -14.09 8.80 -3.75
C LYS A 88 -13.74 8.07 -5.04
N SER A 89 -13.15 6.90 -4.94
CA SER A 89 -12.84 6.06 -6.10
C SER A 89 -14.08 5.60 -6.86
N ALA A 90 -15.20 5.44 -6.15
CA ALA A 90 -16.51 5.19 -6.77
C ALA A 90 -17.18 6.47 -7.32
N GLY A 91 -16.60 7.65 -7.06
CA GLY A 91 -17.13 8.94 -7.50
C GLY A 91 -18.20 9.53 -6.57
N LEU A 92 -18.19 9.12 -5.30
CA LEU A 92 -19.11 9.63 -4.29
C LEU A 92 -18.41 10.67 -3.41
N SER A 93 -19.09 11.79 -3.17
CA SER A 93 -18.73 12.79 -2.15
C SER A 93 -19.46 12.53 -0.85
N GLY A 94 -19.01 13.18 0.25
CA GLY A 94 -19.70 13.10 1.52
C GLY A 94 -21.15 13.62 1.46
N ALA A 95 -21.43 14.62 0.63
CA ALA A 95 -22.78 15.15 0.41
C ALA A 95 -23.69 14.13 -0.29
N GLN A 96 -23.21 13.49 -1.37
CA GLN A 96 -23.94 12.46 -2.08
C GLN A 96 -24.20 11.24 -1.21
N LEU A 97 -23.22 10.84 -0.38
CA LEU A 97 -23.43 9.75 0.57
C LEU A 97 -24.51 10.09 1.60
N ALA A 98 -24.57 11.35 2.07
CA ALA A 98 -25.62 11.80 2.98
C ALA A 98 -27.03 11.74 2.37
N GLU A 99 -27.15 12.01 1.07
CA GLU A 99 -28.41 11.89 0.34
C GLU A 99 -28.86 10.44 0.16
N LEU A 100 -27.91 9.51 -0.05
CA LEU A 100 -28.19 8.08 -0.26
C LEU A 100 -28.40 7.30 1.03
N ALA A 101 -27.76 7.71 2.13
CA ALA A 101 -27.75 6.98 3.39
C ALA A 101 -29.13 6.65 3.97
N PRO A 102 -30.15 7.53 3.92
CA PRO A 102 -31.48 7.24 4.45
C PRO A 102 -32.17 6.04 3.80
N ASP A 103 -31.88 5.78 2.52
CA ASP A 103 -32.50 4.72 1.73
C ASP A 103 -31.82 3.34 1.90
N CYS A 104 -30.75 3.27 2.69
CA CYS A 104 -29.96 2.06 2.88
C CYS A 104 -30.46 1.13 4.00
N GLY A 105 -31.69 1.21 4.39
CA GLY A 105 -32.35 0.30 5.34
C GLY A 105 -31.68 0.26 6.73
N PRO A 106 -31.36 -0.93 7.29
CA PRO A 106 -30.83 -1.05 8.67
C PRO A 106 -29.49 -0.33 8.90
N GLU A 107 -28.71 -0.10 7.86
CA GLU A 107 -27.39 0.55 7.94
C GLU A 107 -27.45 2.07 7.79
N SER A 108 -28.66 2.63 7.58
CA SER A 108 -28.85 4.07 7.31
C SER A 108 -28.19 4.97 8.35
N GLY A 109 -28.32 4.65 9.63
CA GLY A 109 -27.72 5.43 10.72
C GLY A 109 -26.19 5.44 10.70
N LYS A 110 -25.56 4.30 10.41
CA LYS A 110 -24.10 4.20 10.29
C LYS A 110 -23.59 4.94 9.05
N LEU A 111 -24.30 4.80 7.94
CA LEU A 111 -23.93 5.48 6.69
C LEU A 111 -24.11 6.99 6.79
N SER A 112 -25.15 7.46 7.49
CA SER A 112 -25.35 8.89 7.75
C SER A 112 -24.21 9.48 8.59
N GLU A 113 -23.77 8.77 9.65
CA GLU A 113 -22.61 9.20 10.44
C GLU A 113 -21.32 9.15 9.63
N LEU A 114 -21.13 8.12 8.80
CA LEU A 114 -19.98 8.06 7.89
C LEU A 114 -19.97 9.22 6.91
N ALA A 115 -21.14 9.61 6.39
CA ALA A 115 -21.28 10.78 5.51
C ALA A 115 -20.89 12.07 6.22
N LEU A 116 -21.27 12.26 7.50
CA LEU A 116 -20.85 13.40 8.30
C LEU A 116 -19.33 13.43 8.52
N ILE A 117 -18.74 12.28 8.85
CA ILE A 117 -17.28 12.14 9.02
C ILE A 117 -16.57 12.48 7.69
N PHE A 118 -17.11 12.01 6.57
CA PHE A 118 -16.55 12.27 5.25
C PHE A 118 -16.62 13.78 4.91
N GLN A 119 -17.75 14.45 5.13
CA GLN A 119 -17.89 15.88 4.90
C GLN A 119 -16.95 16.71 5.81
N GLY A 120 -16.84 16.33 7.09
CA GLY A 120 -15.91 16.96 8.04
C GLY A 120 -14.45 16.77 7.57
N TYR A 121 -14.11 15.57 7.09
CA TYR A 121 -12.81 15.29 6.51
C TYR A 121 -12.53 16.14 5.28
N GLU A 122 -13.48 16.24 4.31
CA GLU A 122 -13.34 17.07 3.10
C GLU A 122 -13.12 18.56 3.47
N THR A 123 -13.83 19.06 4.48
CA THR A 123 -13.69 20.44 4.96
C THR A 123 -12.29 20.70 5.52
N LEU A 124 -11.75 19.78 6.32
CA LEU A 124 -10.41 19.89 6.89
C LEU A 124 -9.32 19.70 5.80
N LEU A 125 -9.56 18.82 4.85
CA LEU A 125 -8.65 18.56 3.73
C LEU A 125 -8.44 19.80 2.87
N ALA A 126 -9.50 20.54 2.56
CA ALA A 126 -9.46 21.75 1.74
C ALA A 126 -8.49 22.82 2.27
N GLY A 127 -8.23 22.84 3.59
CA GLY A 127 -7.29 23.77 4.22
C GLY A 127 -5.87 23.22 4.44
N THR A 128 -5.64 21.92 4.14
CA THR A 128 -4.40 21.23 4.57
C THR A 128 -3.61 20.66 3.41
N GLY A 129 -4.27 20.17 2.36
CA GLY A 129 -3.64 19.50 1.24
C GLY A 129 -4.65 18.81 0.34
N MET A 130 -4.24 17.71 -0.29
CA MET A 130 -5.04 16.98 -1.27
C MET A 130 -4.90 15.46 -1.09
N ASP A 131 -5.97 14.71 -1.35
CA ASP A 131 -5.89 13.25 -1.43
C ASP A 131 -5.24 12.79 -2.75
N PRO A 132 -4.64 11.60 -2.78
CA PRO A 132 -4.15 11.01 -4.02
C PRO A 132 -5.24 10.84 -5.09
N ALA A 133 -6.49 10.52 -4.71
CA ALA A 133 -7.61 10.39 -5.64
C ALA A 133 -8.01 11.75 -6.25
N ASP A 134 -8.00 12.82 -5.45
CA ASP A 134 -8.35 14.17 -5.90
C ASP A 134 -7.32 14.74 -6.89
N ARG A 135 -6.11 14.20 -6.92
CA ARG A 135 -5.08 14.58 -7.89
C ARG A 135 -5.44 14.20 -9.32
N LEU A 136 -6.07 13.05 -9.51
CA LEU A 136 -6.58 12.64 -10.83
C LEU A 136 -7.73 13.56 -11.27
N GLU A 137 -8.61 13.93 -10.34
CA GLU A 137 -9.72 14.87 -10.61
C GLU A 137 -9.16 16.24 -10.99
N LEU A 138 -8.19 16.77 -10.23
CA LEU A 138 -7.56 18.05 -10.54
C LEU A 138 -6.85 18.02 -11.90
N ALA A 139 -6.19 16.92 -12.24
CA ALA A 139 -5.56 16.77 -13.55
C ALA A 139 -6.58 16.77 -14.69
N ALA A 140 -7.74 16.13 -14.48
CA ALA A 140 -8.86 16.19 -15.44
C ALA A 140 -9.41 17.63 -15.58
N ASP A 141 -9.62 18.34 -14.46
CA ASP A 141 -10.04 19.75 -14.47
C ASP A 141 -9.08 20.64 -15.27
N ARG A 142 -7.76 20.44 -15.08
CA ARG A 142 -6.73 21.21 -15.77
C ARG A 142 -6.71 20.92 -17.27
N LEU A 143 -6.83 19.65 -17.64
CA LEU A 143 -6.88 19.24 -19.03
C LEU A 143 -8.14 19.74 -19.72
N GLU A 144 -9.31 19.63 -19.07
CA GLU A 144 -10.58 20.19 -19.56
C GLU A 144 -10.50 21.72 -19.75
N ALA A 145 -9.89 22.43 -18.79
CA ALA A 145 -9.69 23.87 -18.88
C ALA A 145 -8.72 24.26 -20.02
N ALA A 146 -7.66 23.50 -20.24
CA ALA A 146 -6.72 23.69 -21.36
C ALA A 146 -7.44 23.49 -22.70
N LEU A 147 -8.25 22.44 -22.81
CA LEU A 147 -9.09 22.17 -23.98
C LEU A 147 -10.07 23.34 -24.29
N ALA A 148 -10.72 23.85 -23.25
CA ALA A 148 -11.66 24.98 -23.40
C ALA A 148 -10.97 26.25 -23.90
N ARG A 149 -9.66 26.41 -23.67
CA ARG A 149 -8.83 27.51 -24.21
C ARG A 149 -8.30 27.21 -25.62
N GLY A 150 -8.47 26.00 -26.12
CA GLY A 150 -7.87 25.52 -27.38
C GLY A 150 -6.37 25.24 -27.26
N GLU A 151 -5.87 25.05 -26.05
CA GLU A 151 -4.46 24.82 -25.73
C GLU A 151 -4.28 23.43 -25.14
N LEU A 152 -3.60 22.53 -25.86
CA LEU A 152 -3.21 21.25 -25.31
C LEU A 152 -1.77 21.33 -24.77
N PRO A 153 -1.48 20.66 -23.63
CA PRO A 153 -0.11 20.51 -23.18
C PRO A 153 0.78 19.91 -24.29
N ASP A 154 1.98 20.47 -24.46
CA ASP A 154 2.88 20.10 -25.57
C ASP A 154 3.17 18.60 -25.64
N PHE A 155 3.25 17.91 -24.49
CA PHE A 155 3.53 16.48 -24.45
C PHE A 155 2.34 15.61 -24.91
N LEU A 156 1.12 16.18 -25.04
CA LEU A 156 -0.08 15.51 -25.56
C LEU A 156 -0.41 15.93 -27.00
N ARG A 157 0.20 17.00 -27.49
CA ARG A 157 -0.08 17.52 -28.82
C ARG A 157 0.40 16.56 -29.89
N GLU A 158 -0.48 16.21 -30.83
CA GLU A 158 -0.20 15.29 -31.95
C GLU A 158 0.31 13.90 -31.48
N ARG A 159 -0.13 13.44 -30.32
CA ARG A 159 0.22 12.12 -29.78
C ARG A 159 -0.92 11.13 -29.93
N GLU A 160 -0.56 9.89 -30.19
CA GLU A 160 -1.43 8.75 -30.03
C GLU A 160 -1.24 8.16 -28.65
N VAL A 161 -2.33 7.76 -27.99
CA VAL A 161 -2.29 7.17 -26.65
C VAL A 161 -2.74 5.72 -26.71
N PHE A 162 -1.92 4.84 -26.17
CA PHE A 162 -2.22 3.43 -26.01
C PHE A 162 -2.37 3.12 -24.51
N ILE A 163 -3.49 2.47 -24.15
CA ILE A 163 -3.80 2.06 -22.80
C ILE A 163 -3.87 0.55 -22.76
N ASP A 164 -2.97 -0.07 -22.01
CA ASP A 164 -2.83 -1.51 -21.91
C ASP A 164 -2.70 -1.95 -20.44
N GLU A 165 -3.04 -3.20 -20.16
CA GLU A 165 -2.97 -3.82 -18.83
C GLU A 165 -3.93 -3.20 -17.77
N PHE A 166 -5.02 -2.54 -18.21
CA PHE A 166 -6.07 -2.06 -17.33
C PHE A 166 -7.36 -2.83 -17.58
N ASP A 167 -7.86 -3.50 -16.56
CA ASP A 167 -9.10 -4.27 -16.55
C ASP A 167 -10.25 -3.51 -15.86
N THR A 168 -9.95 -2.43 -15.14
CA THR A 168 -10.94 -1.58 -14.45
C THR A 168 -10.54 -0.10 -14.46
N PHE A 169 -11.56 0.76 -14.52
CA PHE A 169 -11.39 2.20 -14.39
C PHE A 169 -12.33 2.74 -13.31
N ASN A 170 -11.77 3.29 -12.24
CA ASN A 170 -12.55 4.00 -11.22
C ASN A 170 -13.04 5.38 -11.75
N ALA A 171 -13.88 6.07 -10.99
CA ALA A 171 -14.49 7.31 -11.42
C ALA A 171 -13.46 8.41 -11.80
N PRO A 172 -12.42 8.70 -11.01
CA PRO A 172 -11.38 9.66 -11.38
C PRO A 172 -10.64 9.31 -12.67
N LYS A 173 -10.29 8.02 -12.87
CA LYS A 173 -9.67 7.57 -14.12
C LYS A 173 -10.60 7.74 -15.32
N LYS A 174 -11.91 7.42 -15.17
CA LYS A 174 -12.89 7.61 -16.23
C LYS A 174 -13.05 9.09 -16.60
N ARG A 175 -12.99 9.98 -15.62
CA ARG A 175 -13.06 11.41 -15.88
C ARG A 175 -11.85 11.89 -16.68
N LEU A 176 -10.64 11.53 -16.25
CA LEU A 176 -9.42 11.85 -17.00
C LEU A 176 -9.43 11.26 -18.42
N MET A 177 -9.91 10.01 -18.57
CA MET A 177 -10.12 9.38 -19.87
C MET A 177 -11.08 10.17 -20.74
N GLY A 178 -12.18 10.68 -20.16
CA GLY A 178 -13.14 11.53 -20.88
C GLY A 178 -12.49 12.79 -21.46
N ALA A 179 -11.68 13.47 -20.65
CA ALA A 179 -10.90 14.63 -21.08
C ALA A 179 -9.89 14.25 -22.19
N MET A 180 -9.21 13.11 -22.06
CA MET A 180 -8.29 12.62 -23.09
C MET A 180 -9.01 12.29 -24.41
N LEU A 181 -10.17 11.63 -24.35
CA LEU A 181 -10.98 11.32 -25.54
C LEU A 181 -11.46 12.57 -26.28
N ALA A 182 -11.73 13.65 -25.55
CA ALA A 182 -12.08 14.95 -26.15
C ALA A 182 -10.87 15.68 -26.74
N ALA A 183 -9.68 15.42 -26.20
CA ALA A 183 -8.43 16.14 -26.49
C ALA A 183 -7.63 15.54 -27.64
N LEU A 184 -7.57 14.23 -27.72
CA LEU A 184 -6.58 13.50 -28.51
C LEU A 184 -7.16 12.96 -29.80
N PRO A 185 -6.38 12.95 -30.89
CA PRO A 185 -6.84 12.43 -32.17
C PRO A 185 -7.14 10.93 -32.14
N THR A 186 -6.35 10.17 -31.38
CA THR A 186 -6.48 8.71 -31.27
C THR A 186 -6.14 8.21 -29.89
N VAL A 187 -7.06 7.43 -29.31
CA VAL A 187 -6.85 6.68 -28.07
C VAL A 187 -7.20 5.22 -28.33
N THR A 188 -6.22 4.34 -28.18
CA THR A 188 -6.36 2.90 -28.34
C THR A 188 -6.34 2.23 -26.97
N VAL A 189 -7.34 1.40 -26.67
CA VAL A 189 -7.43 0.65 -25.42
C VAL A 189 -7.41 -0.84 -25.70
N ALA A 190 -6.43 -1.56 -25.13
CA ALA A 190 -6.36 -3.01 -25.20
C ALA A 190 -7.07 -3.63 -23.98
N LEU A 191 -7.95 -4.58 -24.24
CA LEU A 191 -8.69 -5.33 -23.22
C LEU A 191 -8.63 -6.83 -23.51
N CYS A 192 -8.60 -7.64 -22.46
CA CYS A 192 -8.73 -9.09 -22.59
C CYS A 192 -10.22 -9.43 -22.78
N ASP A 193 -10.59 -9.94 -23.96
CA ASP A 193 -11.96 -10.27 -24.34
C ASP A 193 -11.99 -11.46 -25.31
N ASP A 194 -13.03 -12.26 -25.28
CA ASP A 194 -13.28 -13.38 -26.21
C ASP A 194 -13.93 -12.92 -27.53
N GLY A 195 -14.31 -11.66 -27.64
CA GLY A 195 -15.02 -11.07 -28.78
C GLY A 195 -16.49 -11.45 -28.88
N ALA A 196 -17.04 -12.17 -27.89
CA ALA A 196 -18.45 -12.48 -27.83
C ALA A 196 -19.27 -11.26 -27.35
N PRO A 197 -20.53 -11.11 -27.77
CA PRO A 197 -21.39 -10.03 -27.30
C PRO A 197 -21.57 -10.08 -25.77
N MET A 198 -21.68 -8.91 -25.15
CA MET A 198 -22.04 -8.81 -23.72
C MET A 198 -23.49 -9.27 -23.51
N VAL A 199 -23.69 -10.23 -22.61
CA VAL A 199 -24.99 -10.71 -22.19
C VAL A 199 -25.33 -10.10 -20.82
N PRO A 200 -26.52 -9.53 -20.60
CA PRO A 200 -26.93 -9.05 -19.29
C PRO A 200 -26.90 -10.16 -18.23
N GLY A 201 -26.22 -9.91 -17.09
CA GLY A 201 -26.08 -10.90 -16.04
C GLY A 201 -24.95 -11.93 -16.25
N ASP A 202 -24.16 -11.80 -17.30
CA ASP A 202 -22.99 -12.63 -17.53
C ASP A 202 -21.96 -12.47 -16.39
N MET A 203 -21.56 -13.59 -15.80
CA MET A 203 -20.53 -13.69 -14.78
C MET A 203 -19.28 -14.42 -15.29
N GLY A 204 -19.17 -14.58 -16.62
CA GLY A 204 -18.03 -15.24 -17.26
C GLY A 204 -16.70 -14.49 -17.07
N LEU A 205 -15.62 -15.14 -17.46
CA LEU A 205 -14.23 -14.67 -17.29
C LEU A 205 -14.02 -13.25 -17.83
N PHE A 206 -14.66 -12.92 -18.97
CA PHE A 206 -14.49 -11.64 -19.67
C PHE A 206 -15.61 -10.62 -19.40
N SER A 207 -16.57 -10.94 -18.50
CA SER A 207 -17.71 -10.06 -18.23
C SER A 207 -17.27 -8.66 -17.77
N GLY A 208 -16.23 -8.56 -16.94
CA GLY A 208 -15.64 -7.29 -16.50
C GLY A 208 -15.07 -6.47 -17.66
N ALA A 209 -14.29 -7.09 -18.53
CA ALA A 209 -13.70 -6.42 -19.70
C ALA A 209 -14.77 -5.93 -20.68
N LYS A 210 -15.82 -6.74 -20.90
CA LYS A 210 -16.98 -6.36 -21.73
C LYS A 210 -17.73 -5.15 -21.17
N GLN A 211 -17.92 -5.10 -19.83
CA GLN A 211 -18.51 -3.96 -19.15
C GLN A 211 -17.64 -2.70 -19.32
N VAL A 212 -16.33 -2.82 -19.13
CA VAL A 212 -15.38 -1.73 -19.34
C VAL A 212 -15.44 -1.24 -20.79
N ALA A 213 -15.42 -2.13 -21.77
CA ALA A 213 -15.55 -1.76 -23.18
C ALA A 213 -16.84 -0.99 -23.48
N ALA A 214 -17.98 -1.43 -22.91
CA ALA A 214 -19.25 -0.72 -23.04
C ALA A 214 -19.21 0.67 -22.41
N GLN A 215 -18.65 0.80 -21.21
CA GLN A 215 -18.48 2.08 -20.51
C GLN A 215 -17.56 3.05 -21.28
N LEU A 216 -16.46 2.56 -21.85
CA LEU A 216 -15.55 3.37 -22.65
C LEU A 216 -16.21 3.88 -23.93
N ARG A 217 -17.01 3.04 -24.62
CA ARG A 217 -17.79 3.47 -25.78
C ARG A 217 -18.82 4.54 -25.42
N GLN A 218 -19.48 4.40 -24.27
CA GLN A 218 -20.42 5.42 -23.78
C GLN A 218 -19.67 6.72 -23.44
N LEU A 219 -18.50 6.62 -22.80
CA LEU A 219 -17.66 7.76 -22.45
C LEU A 219 -17.17 8.49 -23.70
N ALA A 220 -16.75 7.75 -24.75
CA ALA A 220 -16.34 8.31 -26.03
C ALA A 220 -17.48 9.13 -26.67
N ARG A 221 -18.69 8.55 -26.79
CA ARG A 221 -19.84 9.25 -27.32
C ARG A 221 -20.18 10.52 -26.53
N LYS A 222 -20.13 10.46 -25.20
CA LYS A 222 -20.38 11.62 -24.32
C LYS A 222 -19.40 12.77 -24.58
N ASN A 223 -18.17 12.44 -24.97
CA ASN A 223 -17.08 13.41 -25.19
C ASN A 223 -16.89 13.72 -26.70
N GLY A 224 -17.81 13.32 -27.56
CA GLY A 224 -17.79 13.65 -29.00
C GLY A 224 -16.77 12.84 -29.82
N ALA A 225 -16.23 11.74 -29.26
CA ALA A 225 -15.31 10.86 -29.94
C ALA A 225 -16.06 9.66 -30.58
N ASP A 226 -15.66 9.30 -31.79
CA ASP A 226 -16.19 8.11 -32.47
C ASP A 226 -15.45 6.85 -32.06
N ALA A 227 -16.16 5.82 -31.64
CA ALA A 227 -15.59 4.52 -31.35
C ALA A 227 -15.47 3.68 -32.61
N ALA A 228 -14.25 3.34 -32.99
CA ALA A 228 -13.99 2.42 -34.09
C ALA A 228 -14.49 1.00 -33.81
N VAL A 229 -14.63 0.19 -34.87
CA VAL A 229 -14.89 -1.24 -34.73
C VAL A 229 -13.68 -1.90 -34.04
N PRO A 230 -13.91 -2.71 -32.98
CA PRO A 230 -12.80 -3.34 -32.26
C PRO A 230 -12.02 -4.29 -33.17
N GLU A 231 -10.72 -4.25 -33.07
CA GLU A 231 -9.84 -5.25 -33.68
C GLU A 231 -9.67 -6.44 -32.72
N LEU A 232 -9.99 -7.64 -33.22
CA LEU A 232 -9.87 -8.87 -32.44
C LEU A 232 -8.53 -9.56 -32.78
N LEU A 233 -7.61 -9.56 -31.82
CA LEU A 233 -6.32 -10.26 -31.92
C LEU A 233 -6.49 -11.73 -31.59
N ARG A 234 -6.88 -12.54 -32.58
CA ARG A 234 -7.23 -13.98 -32.41
C ARG A 234 -6.04 -14.92 -32.44
N ARG A 235 -4.84 -14.45 -32.80
CA ARG A 235 -3.65 -15.31 -32.89
C ARG A 235 -2.96 -15.36 -31.53
N ASP A 236 -2.92 -16.55 -30.95
CA ASP A 236 -2.06 -16.81 -29.79
C ASP A 236 -0.60 -16.92 -30.22
N LEU A 237 0.08 -15.78 -30.29
CA LEU A 237 1.50 -15.71 -30.59
C LEU A 237 2.38 -16.00 -29.37
N ARG A 238 1.82 -15.86 -28.17
CA ARG A 238 2.55 -16.08 -26.91
C ARG A 238 2.85 -17.55 -26.67
N HIS A 239 1.89 -18.42 -26.97
CA HIS A 239 1.98 -19.84 -26.68
C HIS A 239 2.22 -20.71 -27.96
N LYS A 240 2.62 -20.12 -29.09
CA LYS A 240 2.84 -20.81 -30.35
C LYS A 240 3.81 -22.00 -30.24
N ASP A 241 4.79 -21.94 -29.34
CA ASP A 241 5.81 -22.97 -29.07
C ASP A 241 5.56 -23.73 -27.76
N ALA A 242 4.36 -23.56 -27.14
CA ALA A 242 3.98 -24.14 -25.86
C ALA A 242 2.53 -24.66 -25.90
N PRO A 243 2.27 -25.77 -26.60
CA PRO A 243 0.91 -26.28 -26.84
C PRO A 243 0.15 -26.63 -25.55
N GLY A 244 0.85 -27.05 -24.49
CA GLY A 244 0.23 -27.29 -23.19
C GLY A 244 -0.27 -26.01 -22.51
N LEU A 245 0.44 -24.89 -22.67
CA LEU A 245 -0.04 -23.59 -22.17
C LEU A 245 -1.21 -23.07 -23.02
N ALA A 246 -1.17 -23.25 -24.34
CA ALA A 246 -2.30 -22.91 -25.20
C ALA A 246 -3.57 -23.67 -24.79
N ALA A 247 -3.44 -25.00 -24.54
CA ALA A 247 -4.56 -25.81 -24.06
C ALA A 247 -5.10 -25.38 -22.70
N VAL A 248 -4.22 -24.97 -21.77
CA VAL A 248 -4.68 -24.39 -20.47
C VAL A 248 -5.46 -23.10 -20.68
N THR A 249 -4.99 -22.23 -21.57
CA THR A 249 -5.70 -20.97 -21.89
C THR A 249 -7.07 -21.29 -22.49
N GLU A 250 -7.14 -22.17 -23.48
CA GLU A 250 -8.39 -22.60 -24.10
C GLU A 250 -9.37 -23.21 -23.09
N LEU A 251 -8.86 -24.06 -22.18
CA LEU A 251 -9.67 -24.65 -21.10
C LEU A 251 -10.27 -23.57 -20.17
N LEU A 252 -9.50 -22.55 -19.82
CA LEU A 252 -9.97 -21.47 -18.98
C LEU A 252 -11.01 -20.57 -19.68
N GLU A 253 -10.87 -20.39 -20.99
CA GLU A 253 -11.76 -19.55 -21.79
C GLU A 253 -13.07 -20.25 -22.14
N THR A 254 -12.99 -21.53 -22.55
CA THR A 254 -14.13 -22.25 -23.14
C THR A 254 -14.67 -23.37 -22.23
N GLY A 255 -13.98 -23.74 -21.18
CA GLY A 255 -14.28 -24.89 -20.33
C GLY A 255 -13.88 -26.25 -20.92
N THR A 256 -13.36 -26.27 -22.17
CA THR A 256 -12.91 -27.47 -22.87
C THR A 256 -11.61 -27.21 -23.62
N CYS A 257 -10.78 -28.22 -23.80
CA CYS A 257 -9.59 -28.14 -24.66
C CYS A 257 -9.23 -29.52 -25.24
N GLU A 258 -8.52 -29.50 -26.35
CA GLU A 258 -7.83 -30.70 -26.81
C GLU A 258 -6.52 -30.86 -26.05
N VAL A 259 -6.36 -32.03 -25.39
CA VAL A 259 -5.13 -32.32 -24.64
C VAL A 259 -4.01 -32.65 -25.63
N PRO A 260 -2.92 -31.87 -25.69
CA PRO A 260 -1.83 -32.19 -26.60
C PRO A 260 -1.13 -33.48 -26.18
N PRO A 261 -0.57 -34.23 -27.13
CA PRO A 261 0.10 -35.53 -26.87
C PRO A 261 1.26 -35.44 -25.88
N ALA A 262 1.90 -34.27 -25.81
CA ALA A 262 2.95 -33.95 -24.85
C ALA A 262 2.83 -32.47 -24.46
N ALA A 263 2.85 -32.19 -23.15
CA ALA A 263 2.82 -30.84 -22.59
C ALA A 263 3.90 -30.73 -21.50
N PRO A 264 5.20 -30.84 -21.82
CA PRO A 264 6.27 -30.82 -20.82
C PRO A 264 6.45 -29.49 -20.13
N GLU A 265 5.93 -28.43 -20.73
CA GLU A 265 5.96 -27.06 -20.23
C GLU A 265 4.96 -26.83 -19.11
N VAL A 266 3.91 -27.65 -18.98
CA VAL A 266 2.93 -27.56 -17.89
C VAL A 266 3.19 -28.68 -16.89
N ARG A 267 3.37 -28.35 -15.63
CA ARG A 267 3.59 -29.30 -14.55
C ARG A 267 2.77 -28.89 -13.33
N LEU A 268 2.07 -29.83 -12.76
CA LEU A 268 1.33 -29.68 -11.52
C LEU A 268 1.93 -30.60 -10.47
N PHE A 269 2.16 -30.09 -9.28
CA PHE A 269 2.52 -30.88 -8.12
C PHE A 269 1.75 -30.38 -6.88
N ALA A 270 1.48 -31.27 -5.95
CA ALA A 270 0.90 -30.94 -4.67
C ALA A 270 1.95 -31.11 -3.58
N ALA A 271 2.06 -30.14 -2.71
CA ALA A 271 2.92 -30.17 -1.54
C ALA A 271 2.08 -30.25 -0.25
N ALA A 272 2.64 -30.82 0.81
CA ALA A 272 1.96 -30.95 2.09
C ALA A 272 1.96 -29.65 2.91
N SER A 273 2.92 -28.74 2.62
CA SER A 273 3.04 -27.45 3.29
C SER A 273 3.61 -26.36 2.37
N ARG A 274 3.49 -25.11 2.78
CA ARG A 274 4.06 -23.96 2.06
C ARG A 274 5.59 -24.02 1.98
N GLU A 275 6.24 -24.56 2.98
CA GLU A 275 7.69 -24.77 3.02
C GLU A 275 8.12 -25.81 1.98
N GLU A 276 7.37 -26.91 1.89
CA GLU A 276 7.62 -27.93 0.87
C GLU A 276 7.37 -27.39 -0.54
N GLU A 277 6.31 -26.61 -0.72
CA GLU A 277 6.00 -25.94 -1.99
C GLU A 277 7.14 -25.01 -2.41
N ALA A 278 7.67 -24.18 -1.48
CA ALA A 278 8.80 -23.31 -1.72
C ALA A 278 10.08 -24.10 -2.06
N ARG A 279 10.31 -25.24 -1.39
CA ARG A 279 11.46 -26.15 -1.66
C ARG A 279 11.34 -26.78 -3.04
N CYS A 280 10.17 -27.28 -3.41
CA CYS A 280 9.92 -27.84 -4.74
C CYS A 280 10.09 -26.78 -5.83
N THR A 281 9.64 -25.56 -5.58
CA THR A 281 9.83 -24.42 -6.48
C THR A 281 11.30 -24.09 -6.65
N ALA A 282 12.08 -24.01 -5.56
CA ALA A 282 13.53 -23.80 -5.62
C ALA A 282 14.25 -24.90 -6.40
N ALA A 283 13.86 -26.17 -6.19
CA ALA A 283 14.41 -27.28 -6.94
C ALA A 283 14.09 -27.20 -8.45
N ALA A 284 12.88 -26.78 -8.82
CA ALA A 284 12.49 -26.56 -10.21
C ALA A 284 13.30 -25.43 -10.86
N ILE A 285 13.48 -24.30 -10.17
CA ILE A 285 14.30 -23.18 -10.62
C ILE A 285 15.76 -23.61 -10.82
N ARG A 286 16.35 -24.31 -9.86
CA ARG A 286 17.73 -24.82 -9.99
C ARG A 286 17.91 -25.74 -11.19
N ARG A 287 16.91 -26.54 -11.53
CA ARG A 287 16.92 -27.36 -12.75
C ARG A 287 16.93 -26.50 -14.00
N LEU A 288 16.09 -25.47 -14.08
CA LEU A 288 16.07 -24.53 -15.20
C LEU A 288 17.39 -23.76 -15.34
N MET A 289 17.98 -23.33 -14.22
CA MET A 289 19.29 -22.68 -14.21
C MET A 289 20.39 -23.58 -14.78
N ARG A 290 20.37 -24.89 -14.45
CA ARG A 290 21.32 -25.87 -15.03
C ARG A 290 21.12 -26.05 -16.53
N GLN A 291 19.93 -25.77 -17.05
CA GLN A 291 19.63 -25.75 -18.48
C GLN A 291 19.98 -24.44 -19.16
N GLY A 292 20.57 -23.51 -18.43
CA GLY A 292 21.00 -22.20 -18.95
C GLY A 292 19.92 -21.10 -18.94
N VAL A 293 18.75 -21.34 -18.32
CA VAL A 293 17.73 -20.30 -18.18
C VAL A 293 18.18 -19.26 -17.15
N ARG A 294 18.19 -17.99 -17.55
CA ARG A 294 18.58 -16.88 -16.68
C ARG A 294 17.50 -16.60 -15.62
N CYS A 295 17.91 -16.32 -14.38
CA CYS A 295 16.96 -16.01 -13.28
C CYS A 295 16.00 -14.86 -13.60
N GLY A 296 16.46 -13.82 -14.28
CA GLY A 296 15.62 -12.70 -14.70
C GLY A 296 14.52 -13.05 -15.74
N LYS A 297 14.48 -14.30 -16.24
CA LYS A 297 13.40 -14.82 -17.08
C LYS A 297 12.45 -15.76 -16.35
N MET A 298 12.64 -15.93 -15.04
CA MET A 298 11.80 -16.77 -14.19
C MET A 298 11.04 -15.89 -13.21
N ALA A 299 9.75 -16.14 -13.06
CA ALA A 299 8.90 -15.50 -12.08
C ALA A 299 8.21 -16.54 -11.21
N VAL A 300 8.07 -16.24 -9.93
CA VAL A 300 7.25 -16.99 -8.99
C VAL A 300 6.09 -16.10 -8.60
N VAL A 301 4.88 -16.58 -8.83
CA VAL A 301 3.64 -15.83 -8.55
C VAL A 301 2.90 -16.56 -7.45
N CYS A 302 2.50 -15.84 -6.41
CA CYS A 302 1.63 -16.34 -5.35
C CYS A 302 0.54 -15.30 -5.06
N ARG A 303 -0.59 -15.77 -4.55
CA ARG A 303 -1.74 -14.90 -4.26
C ARG A 303 -1.44 -13.90 -3.14
N ASN A 304 -0.69 -14.33 -2.13
CA ASN A 304 -0.34 -13.53 -0.95
C ASN A 304 1.14 -13.72 -0.61
N ILE A 305 1.97 -12.74 -0.97
CA ILE A 305 3.42 -12.78 -0.73
C ILE A 305 3.79 -12.94 0.77
N PRO A 306 3.16 -12.20 1.72
CA PRO A 306 3.46 -12.35 3.14
C PRO A 306 3.41 -13.78 3.66
N ASP A 307 2.50 -14.61 3.18
CA ASP A 307 2.33 -16.00 3.61
C ASP A 307 3.48 -16.91 3.19
N TYR A 308 4.13 -16.60 2.08
CA TYR A 308 5.22 -17.40 1.49
C TYR A 308 6.60 -16.81 1.73
N ARG A 309 6.69 -15.55 2.15
CA ARG A 309 7.95 -14.80 2.28
C ARG A 309 9.05 -15.53 3.01
N ALA A 310 8.73 -16.04 4.19
CA ALA A 310 9.72 -16.71 5.04
C ALA A 310 10.25 -17.99 4.37
N ALA A 311 9.35 -18.84 3.87
CA ALA A 311 9.66 -20.10 3.21
C ALA A 311 10.46 -19.87 1.92
N ILE A 312 10.02 -18.95 1.05
CA ILE A 312 10.71 -18.64 -0.21
C ILE A 312 12.10 -18.05 0.07
N ARG A 313 12.24 -17.10 0.98
CA ARG A 313 13.55 -16.51 1.31
C ARG A 313 14.51 -17.53 1.88
N TYR A 314 14.04 -18.44 2.73
CA TYR A 314 14.85 -19.50 3.30
C TYR A 314 15.29 -20.49 2.23
N GLU A 315 14.36 -21.11 1.51
CA GLU A 315 14.63 -22.18 0.52
C GLU A 315 15.46 -21.65 -0.66
N PHE A 316 15.22 -20.41 -1.11
CA PHE A 316 16.01 -19.83 -2.20
C PHE A 316 17.42 -19.49 -1.76
N ARG A 317 17.62 -19.02 -0.52
CA ARG A 317 18.94 -18.83 0.05
C ARG A 317 19.70 -20.14 0.16
N MET A 318 19.05 -21.19 0.68
CA MET A 318 19.65 -22.52 0.79
C MET A 318 19.98 -23.15 -0.59
N ALA A 319 19.24 -22.79 -1.61
CA ALA A 319 19.48 -23.24 -2.98
C ALA A 319 20.38 -22.28 -3.78
N ASP A 320 20.92 -21.22 -3.19
CA ASP A 320 21.74 -20.19 -3.86
C ASP A 320 21.06 -19.61 -5.11
N ILE A 321 19.77 -19.21 -4.95
CA ILE A 321 18.96 -18.60 -5.98
C ILE A 321 18.83 -17.10 -5.64
N PRO A 322 19.26 -16.19 -6.53
CA PRO A 322 19.03 -14.75 -6.35
C PRO A 322 17.53 -14.45 -6.43
N LEU A 323 17.02 -13.73 -5.44
CA LEU A 323 15.61 -13.38 -5.31
C LEU A 323 15.41 -11.88 -5.28
N TYR A 324 14.59 -11.36 -6.18
CA TYR A 324 13.92 -10.08 -6.02
C TYR A 324 12.46 -10.36 -5.58
N CYS A 325 12.02 -9.71 -4.50
CA CYS A 325 10.66 -9.84 -3.99
C CYS A 325 10.03 -8.45 -4.03
N ASP A 326 9.00 -8.31 -4.85
CA ASP A 326 8.25 -7.07 -5.00
C ASP A 326 7.27 -6.89 -3.82
N GLU A 327 7.82 -6.51 -2.70
CA GLU A 327 7.07 -6.27 -1.48
C GLU A 327 7.61 -5.06 -0.74
N PRO A 328 6.77 -4.05 -0.47
CA PRO A 328 7.17 -2.93 0.35
C PRO A 328 7.52 -3.42 1.76
N THR A 329 8.71 -3.09 2.23
CA THR A 329 9.13 -3.37 3.60
C THR A 329 8.62 -2.25 4.50
N THR A 330 7.71 -2.56 5.40
CA THR A 330 7.30 -1.58 6.41
C THR A 330 8.39 -1.48 7.48
N PRO A 331 8.87 -0.29 7.83
CA PRO A 331 9.86 -0.10 8.88
C PRO A 331 9.28 -0.30 10.29
N GLU A 332 8.01 -0.67 10.40
CA GLU A 332 7.25 -0.73 11.66
C GLU A 332 7.94 -1.54 12.77
N PHE A 333 8.57 -2.66 12.41
CA PHE A 333 9.29 -3.53 13.34
C PHE A 333 10.80 -3.31 13.33
N SER A 334 11.28 -2.27 12.66
CA SER A 334 12.71 -1.92 12.72
C SER A 334 13.08 -1.37 14.08
N ALA A 335 14.33 -1.57 14.48
CA ALA A 335 14.83 -1.05 15.75
C ALA A 335 14.64 0.48 15.88
N PRO A 336 14.91 1.32 14.86
CA PRO A 336 14.63 2.77 14.94
C PRO A 336 13.15 3.09 15.16
N ALA A 337 12.23 2.46 14.43
CA ALA A 337 10.80 2.71 14.59
C ALA A 337 10.31 2.26 15.98
N THR A 338 10.81 1.14 16.48
CA THR A 338 10.51 0.63 17.81
C THR A 338 11.01 1.59 18.89
N ALA A 339 12.25 2.10 18.76
CA ALA A 339 12.82 3.08 19.69
C ALA A 339 12.00 4.38 19.72
N VAL A 340 11.63 4.93 18.54
CA VAL A 340 10.83 6.14 18.47
C VAL A 340 9.44 5.93 19.11
N ARG A 341 8.79 4.80 18.86
CA ARG A 341 7.49 4.49 19.48
C ARG A 341 7.59 4.39 21.01
N ALA A 342 8.59 3.68 21.51
CA ALA A 342 8.83 3.56 22.95
C ALA A 342 9.10 4.92 23.59
N LEU A 343 9.94 5.75 22.98
CA LEU A 343 10.21 7.12 23.45
C LEU A 343 8.96 7.98 23.47
N LEU A 344 8.16 7.97 22.40
CA LEU A 344 6.90 8.73 22.34
C LEU A 344 5.88 8.25 23.39
N ALA A 345 5.80 6.94 23.61
CA ALA A 345 4.95 6.35 24.64
C ALA A 345 5.38 6.81 26.03
N LEU A 346 6.68 6.76 26.32
CA LEU A 346 7.25 7.24 27.59
C LEU A 346 6.99 8.74 27.82
N VAL A 347 7.18 9.58 26.81
CA VAL A 347 6.90 11.03 26.89
C VAL A 347 5.44 11.29 27.20
N ARG A 348 4.53 10.50 26.64
CA ARG A 348 3.07 10.59 26.88
C ARG A 348 2.62 10.02 28.22
N GLY A 349 3.52 9.42 29.01
CA GLY A 349 3.21 8.90 30.34
C GLY A 349 2.74 7.43 30.33
N ALA A 350 3.04 6.67 29.28
CA ALA A 350 2.81 5.22 29.27
C ALA A 350 3.72 4.48 30.28
N ASP A 351 3.46 3.18 30.47
CA ASP A 351 4.21 2.35 31.40
C ASP A 351 5.72 2.43 31.17
N MET A 352 6.45 2.78 32.24
CA MET A 352 7.91 2.96 32.17
C MET A 352 8.62 1.62 32.01
N THR A 353 8.19 0.57 32.69
CA THR A 353 8.87 -0.73 32.69
C THR A 353 8.87 -1.34 31.30
N GLU A 354 7.70 -1.45 30.68
CA GLU A 354 7.58 -2.00 29.34
C GLU A 354 8.38 -1.19 28.32
N ASN A 355 8.18 0.12 28.27
CA ASN A 355 8.76 0.94 27.22
C ASN A 355 10.26 1.21 27.39
N LEU A 356 10.78 1.30 28.63
CA LEU A 356 12.22 1.38 28.86
C LEU A 356 12.94 0.08 28.51
N THR A 357 12.34 -1.06 28.83
CA THR A 357 12.89 -2.38 28.45
C THR A 357 12.90 -2.57 26.93
N ILE A 358 11.81 -2.19 26.25
CA ILE A 358 11.77 -2.20 24.78
C ILE A 358 12.85 -1.30 24.21
N LEU A 359 12.99 -0.07 24.70
CA LEU A 359 13.99 0.88 24.24
C LEU A 359 15.42 0.36 24.42
N ALA A 360 15.73 -0.21 25.59
CA ALA A 360 17.05 -0.84 25.87
C ALA A 360 17.39 -1.94 24.87
N LYS A 361 16.41 -2.78 24.53
CA LYS A 361 16.57 -3.94 23.61
C LYS A 361 16.73 -3.56 22.15
N THR A 362 16.47 -2.33 21.76
CA THR A 362 16.63 -1.90 20.36
C THR A 362 18.07 -1.90 19.86
N GLY A 363 19.07 -1.92 20.78
CA GLY A 363 20.48 -1.79 20.43
C GLY A 363 20.90 -0.39 19.98
N LEU A 364 20.00 0.61 20.07
CA LEU A 364 20.27 1.99 19.66
C LEU A 364 20.69 2.90 20.82
N CYS A 365 20.60 2.40 22.07
CA CYS A 365 21.10 3.08 23.25
C CYS A 365 22.57 2.73 23.48
N ALA A 366 23.32 3.62 24.10
CA ALA A 366 24.72 3.37 24.47
C ALA A 366 24.81 2.43 25.66
N LEU A 367 24.23 1.24 25.55
CA LEU A 367 24.20 0.17 26.56
C LEU A 367 24.86 -1.07 26.00
N THR A 368 25.60 -1.76 26.87
CA THR A 368 26.15 -3.09 26.56
C THR A 368 25.10 -4.18 26.80
N GLU A 369 25.25 -5.32 26.14
CA GLU A 369 24.32 -6.45 26.30
C GLU A 369 24.18 -6.89 27.78
N PRO A 370 25.26 -7.01 28.61
CA PRO A 370 25.10 -7.28 30.03
C PRO A 370 24.25 -6.26 30.78
N GLN A 371 24.38 -4.97 30.46
CA GLN A 371 23.59 -3.90 31.09
C GLN A 371 22.11 -4.00 30.71
N VAL A 372 21.79 -4.35 29.46
CA VAL A 372 20.41 -4.57 29.01
C VAL A 372 19.79 -5.76 29.70
N CYS A 373 20.54 -6.89 29.80
CA CYS A 373 20.10 -8.10 30.52
C CYS A 373 19.88 -7.84 32.02
N ALA A 374 20.81 -7.13 32.65
CA ALA A 374 20.72 -6.79 34.08
C ALA A 374 19.48 -5.89 34.35
N LEU A 375 19.26 -4.89 33.51
CA LEU A 375 18.08 -4.01 33.60
C LEU A 375 16.77 -4.79 33.47
N GLU A 376 16.66 -5.63 32.45
CA GLU A 376 15.45 -6.42 32.20
C GLU A 376 15.16 -7.39 33.36
N ASN A 377 16.18 -8.12 33.83
CA ASN A 377 16.04 -9.04 34.93
C ASN A 377 15.64 -8.33 36.23
N TYR A 378 16.24 -7.18 36.51
CA TYR A 378 15.85 -6.35 37.66
C TYR A 378 14.39 -5.87 37.55
N ALA A 379 14.00 -5.37 36.37
CA ALA A 379 12.64 -4.92 36.11
C ALA A 379 11.62 -6.07 36.24
N TYR A 380 11.94 -7.25 35.75
CA TYR A 380 11.11 -8.45 35.91
C TYR A 380 10.96 -8.86 37.37
N THR A 381 12.07 -8.89 38.12
CA THR A 381 12.09 -9.32 39.51
C THR A 381 11.33 -8.37 40.45
N TRP A 382 11.50 -7.07 40.25
CA TRP A 382 11.01 -6.07 41.19
C TRP A 382 9.83 -5.26 40.70
N SER A 383 9.44 -5.36 39.44
CA SER A 383 8.33 -4.62 38.79
C SER A 383 8.27 -3.16 39.22
N PRO A 384 9.33 -2.36 39.04
CA PRO A 384 9.42 -1.01 39.57
C PRO A 384 8.35 -0.12 38.96
N ASN A 385 7.60 0.61 39.80
CA ASN A 385 6.65 1.61 39.34
C ASN A 385 7.38 2.88 38.85
N ALA A 386 6.64 3.83 38.29
CA ALA A 386 7.19 5.07 37.72
C ALA A 386 8.05 5.89 38.70
N ALA A 387 7.74 5.86 40.00
CA ALA A 387 8.55 6.53 41.03
C ALA A 387 9.85 5.76 41.32
N ALA A 388 9.76 4.43 41.43
CA ALA A 388 10.92 3.57 41.65
C ALA A 388 11.93 3.64 40.49
N TRP A 389 11.48 3.79 39.24
CA TRP A 389 12.36 4.03 38.09
C TRP A 389 13.20 5.31 38.20
N ARG A 390 12.74 6.33 38.97
CA ARG A 390 13.45 7.59 39.18
C ARG A 390 14.37 7.58 40.40
N THR A 391 14.36 6.51 41.19
CA THR A 391 15.25 6.32 42.31
C THR A 391 16.31 5.30 41.95
N LYS A 392 17.43 5.34 42.67
CA LYS A 392 18.52 4.37 42.50
C LYS A 392 18.03 2.95 42.80
N PHE A 393 18.47 1.99 42.00
CA PHE A 393 18.21 0.59 42.25
C PHE A 393 19.17 0.08 43.35
N GLU A 394 18.62 -0.45 44.42
CA GLU A 394 19.36 -0.90 45.61
C GLU A 394 19.04 -2.33 46.04
N LYS A 395 18.00 -2.93 45.42
CA LYS A 395 17.55 -4.27 45.78
C LYS A 395 18.42 -5.34 45.11
N SER A 396 18.53 -6.52 45.74
CA SER A 396 19.28 -7.65 45.18
C SER A 396 18.72 -8.05 43.79
N PRO A 397 19.59 -8.23 42.78
CA PRO A 397 19.15 -8.71 41.47
C PRO A 397 18.55 -10.12 41.51
N LYS A 398 18.86 -10.92 42.54
CA LYS A 398 18.31 -12.27 42.76
C LYS A 398 16.90 -12.27 43.41
N GLY A 399 16.36 -11.12 43.78
CA GLY A 399 15.07 -11.02 44.45
C GLY A 399 15.15 -11.12 45.97
N PHE A 400 14.11 -11.65 46.60
CA PHE A 400 14.03 -11.83 48.03
C PHE A 400 14.92 -13.01 48.45
N GLY A 401 15.96 -12.76 49.24
CA GLY A 401 16.91 -13.77 49.74
C GLY A 401 17.89 -13.19 50.75
N GLU A 402 18.86 -13.98 51.17
CA GLU A 402 19.86 -13.61 52.17
C GLU A 402 20.73 -12.42 51.75
N ASN A 403 21.11 -11.60 52.70
CA ASN A 403 21.46 -10.19 52.59
C ASN A 403 22.88 -9.86 52.11
N GLU A 404 23.72 -10.83 51.78
CA GLU A 404 25.08 -10.53 51.29
C GLU A 404 25.11 -10.68 49.76
N LEU A 405 25.30 -9.55 49.07
CA LEU A 405 25.54 -9.52 47.64
C LEU A 405 26.92 -10.09 47.34
N SER A 406 27.01 -11.11 46.51
CA SER A 406 28.28 -11.52 45.94
C SER A 406 28.87 -10.41 45.04
N ASP A 407 30.16 -10.45 44.75
CA ASP A 407 30.81 -9.50 43.83
C ASP A 407 30.14 -9.49 42.45
N GLU A 408 29.66 -10.63 41.99
CA GLU A 408 28.91 -10.77 40.74
C GLU A 408 27.53 -10.09 40.81
N ASP A 409 26.81 -10.25 41.94
CA ASP A 409 25.53 -9.60 42.14
C ASP A 409 25.65 -8.08 42.25
N ALA A 410 26.71 -7.62 42.93
CA ALA A 410 27.03 -6.20 43.03
C ALA A 410 27.28 -5.58 41.64
N LYS A 411 28.03 -6.26 40.79
CA LYS A 411 28.29 -5.85 39.41
C LYS A 411 27.00 -5.85 38.57
N THR A 412 26.17 -6.87 38.73
CA THR A 412 24.87 -6.95 38.00
C THR A 412 23.94 -5.79 38.42
N LEU A 413 23.93 -5.44 39.71
CA LEU A 413 23.19 -4.30 40.22
C LEU A 413 23.71 -2.95 39.67
N GLU A 414 25.03 -2.80 39.59
CA GLU A 414 25.69 -1.64 39.00
C GLU A 414 25.37 -1.49 37.52
N ASP A 415 25.41 -2.60 36.77
CA ASP A 415 25.01 -2.63 35.36
C ASP A 415 23.54 -2.22 35.16
N ALA A 416 22.63 -2.74 35.99
CA ALA A 416 21.22 -2.37 35.96
C ALA A 416 20.97 -0.89 36.28
N GLU A 417 21.69 -0.37 37.29
CA GLU A 417 21.60 1.05 37.70
C GLU A 417 22.16 1.98 36.62
N THR A 418 23.26 1.62 36.00
CA THR A 418 23.87 2.39 34.90
C THR A 418 22.89 2.49 33.73
N ALA A 419 22.26 1.37 33.34
CA ALA A 419 21.27 1.34 32.27
C ALA A 419 20.04 2.17 32.65
N ARG A 420 19.54 2.02 33.88
CA ARG A 420 18.41 2.83 34.38
C ARG A 420 18.67 4.32 34.26
N GLN A 421 19.83 4.74 34.80
CA GLN A 421 20.18 6.17 34.85
C GLN A 421 20.28 6.78 33.46
N LEU A 422 20.93 6.09 32.52
CA LEU A 422 21.04 6.55 31.13
C LEU A 422 19.67 6.73 30.49
N LEU A 423 18.81 5.72 30.58
CA LEU A 423 17.50 5.77 29.92
C LEU A 423 16.55 6.76 30.56
N VAL A 424 16.46 6.79 31.88
CA VAL A 424 15.55 7.70 32.59
C VAL A 424 15.97 9.15 32.38
N THR A 425 17.27 9.45 32.43
CA THR A 425 17.77 10.81 32.16
C THR A 425 17.40 11.26 30.76
N ALA A 426 17.59 10.44 29.74
CA ALA A 426 17.23 10.75 28.37
C ALA A 426 15.71 11.01 28.19
N VAL A 427 14.88 10.20 28.84
CA VAL A 427 13.42 10.39 28.80
C VAL A 427 12.99 11.65 29.51
N ASP A 428 13.53 11.97 30.68
CA ASP A 428 13.19 13.16 31.44
C ASP A 428 13.68 14.45 30.75
N GLU A 429 14.84 14.42 30.08
CA GLU A 429 15.28 15.50 29.21
C GLU A 429 14.32 15.73 28.03
N LEU A 430 13.88 14.68 27.38
CA LEU A 430 12.88 14.79 26.30
C LEU A 430 11.55 15.36 26.80
N ARG A 431 11.09 14.95 27.98
CA ARG A 431 9.88 15.48 28.62
C ARG A 431 10.02 16.97 28.96
N SER A 432 11.19 17.37 29.44
CA SER A 432 11.43 18.77 29.82
C SER A 432 11.40 19.75 28.65
N LYS A 433 11.73 19.28 27.44
CA LYS A 433 11.70 20.06 26.19
C LYS A 433 10.27 20.23 25.62
N GLU A 434 9.22 19.85 26.36
CA GLU A 434 7.81 19.99 26.01
C GLU A 434 7.43 19.50 24.60
N ILE A 435 8.07 18.44 24.12
CA ILE A 435 7.73 17.83 22.84
C ILE A 435 6.28 17.35 22.90
N GLY A 436 5.37 18.10 22.30
CA GLY A 436 3.94 17.79 22.21
C GLY A 436 2.99 18.65 23.05
N ARG A 437 3.45 19.57 23.89
CA ARG A 437 2.57 20.52 24.62
C ARG A 437 2.37 21.86 23.92
N ALA A 438 3.32 22.29 23.10
CA ALA A 438 3.25 23.57 22.42
C ALA A 438 2.15 23.65 21.35
N SER A 439 1.82 22.55 20.66
CA SER A 439 0.81 22.56 19.60
C SER A 439 -0.65 22.54 20.06
N CYS A 440 -0.92 22.23 21.34
CA CYS A 440 -2.29 22.16 21.87
C CYS A 440 -2.75 23.42 22.63
N ARG A 441 -1.85 24.37 22.88
CA ARG A 441 -2.19 25.61 23.62
C ARG A 441 -2.29 26.86 22.77
N GLU A 442 -1.85 26.84 21.53
CA GLU A 442 -1.86 28.02 20.64
C GLU A 442 -2.93 27.96 19.54
N ARG A 443 -3.99 27.15 19.73
CA ARG A 443 -5.17 27.19 18.84
C ARG A 443 -6.46 27.17 19.64
#